data_091c97f3cf7cb61c1432da530977d0c5
#
_entry.id   091c97f3cf7cb61c1432da530977d0c5
#
_cell.length_a   1.000
_cell.length_b   1.000
_cell.length_c   1.000
_cell.angle_alpha   90.00
_cell.angle_beta   90.00
_cell.angle_gamma   90.00
#
_symmetry.space_group_name_H-M   'P 1'
#
loop_
_entity.id
_entity.type
_entity.pdbx_description
1 polymer ?
#
loop_
_entity_poly.entity_id
_entity_poly.type
_entity_poly.pdbx_seq_one_letter_code
_entity_poly.pdbx_strand_id
1 'polypeptide(L)'
;ARDKNFTLAKVDKRQQQIEESIQRYLAALDTADRTQPAELEAKTTRLQDKIAMLRQQMQALGDMKELLKGQPEKQLSETDADARSMATSGRGSGMVAYNVQVAVDTKHHLIVAHEVTNQGHDRSALAAMALAARKAMGKRKLQALADRGYYSGEQIKACEDQAIAAILPKPNTSGARAQGRFDRADFIYVPSDDEYHCPAGQRAIYRFTREENGQQIRRYWSSACKQCARPPHG
;
A
#
# COMPACT_ATOMS: atom_id res chain seq x y z
N ALA A 1 9.56 14.46 -8.17
CA ALA A 1 9.79 13.59 -9.35
C ALA A 1 10.00 12.14 -8.92
N ARG A 2 9.37 11.20 -9.62
CA ARG A 2 9.40 9.76 -9.30
C ARG A 2 10.82 9.20 -9.24
N ASP A 3 11.70 9.67 -10.10
CA ASP A 3 13.09 9.19 -10.18
C ASP A 3 13.93 9.59 -8.96
N LYS A 4 13.55 10.67 -8.30
CA LYS A 4 14.19 11.20 -7.10
C LYS A 4 13.53 10.75 -5.79
N ASN A 5 12.63 9.78 -5.85
CA ASN A 5 12.07 9.15 -4.66
C ASN A 5 12.70 7.76 -4.46
N PHE A 6 13.32 7.54 -3.31
CA PHE A 6 14.08 6.35 -2.97
C PHE A 6 13.37 5.54 -1.88
N THR A 7 13.37 4.23 -2.08
CA THR A 7 13.01 3.22 -1.08
C THR A 7 14.18 2.28 -0.89
N LEU A 8 14.26 1.53 0.20
CA LEU A 8 15.35 0.58 0.43
C LEU A 8 15.54 -0.38 -0.75
N ALA A 9 14.45 -0.95 -1.27
CA ALA A 9 14.50 -1.87 -2.41
C ALA A 9 15.04 -1.20 -3.70
N LYS A 10 14.72 0.07 -3.92
CA LYS A 10 15.22 0.83 -5.08
C LYS A 10 16.70 1.13 -4.94
N VAL A 11 17.16 1.49 -3.73
CA VAL A 11 18.58 1.72 -3.43
C VAL A 11 19.37 0.43 -3.59
N ASP A 12 18.93 -0.69 -3.02
CA ASP A 12 19.59 -1.99 -3.14
C ASP A 12 19.73 -2.42 -4.61
N LYS A 13 18.65 -2.31 -5.38
CA LYS A 13 18.68 -2.62 -6.81
C LYS A 13 19.67 -1.73 -7.57
N ARG A 14 19.74 -0.45 -7.23
CA ARG A 14 20.67 0.49 -7.87
C ARG A 14 22.13 0.20 -7.50
N GLN A 15 22.38 -0.13 -6.24
CA GLN A 15 23.72 -0.56 -5.79
C GLN A 15 24.18 -1.81 -6.53
N GLN A 16 23.33 -2.81 -6.68
CA GLN A 16 23.64 -4.03 -7.45
C GLN A 16 23.98 -3.70 -8.90
N GLN A 17 23.20 -2.87 -9.58
CA GLN A 17 23.44 -2.45 -10.96
C GLN A 17 24.79 -1.72 -11.13
N ILE A 18 25.16 -0.88 -10.16
CA ILE A 18 26.45 -0.17 -10.15
C ILE A 18 27.59 -1.17 -9.95
N GLU A 19 27.46 -2.09 -9.01
CA GLU A 19 28.45 -3.13 -8.75
C GLU A 19 28.71 -3.98 -10.00
N GLU A 20 27.65 -4.48 -10.64
CA GLU A 20 27.77 -5.21 -11.92
C GLU A 20 28.46 -4.38 -13.01
N SER A 21 28.26 -3.07 -13.03
CA SER A 21 28.91 -2.17 -13.98
C SER A 21 30.38 -1.96 -13.66
N ILE A 22 30.74 -1.84 -12.39
CA ILE A 22 32.14 -1.77 -11.94
C ILE A 22 32.86 -3.04 -12.33
N GLN A 23 32.30 -4.21 -12.09
CA GLN A 23 32.92 -5.48 -12.45
C GLN A 23 33.16 -5.61 -13.95
N ARG A 24 32.21 -5.17 -14.80
CA ARG A 24 32.38 -5.14 -16.25
C ARG A 24 33.51 -4.22 -16.68
N TYR A 25 33.65 -3.04 -16.06
CA TYR A 25 34.73 -2.10 -16.39
C TYR A 25 36.09 -2.57 -15.89
N LEU A 26 36.16 -3.25 -14.74
CA LEU A 26 37.38 -3.88 -14.25
C LEU A 26 37.84 -5.01 -15.22
N ALA A 27 36.92 -5.87 -15.63
CA ALA A 27 37.24 -6.91 -16.63
C ALA A 27 37.70 -6.32 -17.98
N ALA A 28 37.11 -5.17 -18.37
CA ALA A 28 37.57 -4.46 -19.57
C ALA A 28 38.97 -3.86 -19.42
N LEU A 29 39.36 -3.39 -18.23
CA LEU A 29 40.72 -2.94 -17.92
C LEU A 29 41.71 -4.10 -18.00
N ASP A 30 41.42 -5.24 -17.38
CA ASP A 30 42.28 -6.44 -17.43
C ASP A 30 42.51 -6.94 -18.88
N THR A 31 41.48 -6.80 -19.72
CA THR A 31 41.57 -7.18 -21.13
C THR A 31 42.39 -6.15 -21.94
N ALA A 32 42.22 -4.86 -21.62
CA ALA A 32 42.95 -3.78 -22.26
C ALA A 32 44.46 -3.87 -21.98
N ASP A 33 44.87 -4.24 -20.80
CA ASP A 33 46.24 -4.35 -20.35
C ASP A 33 47.05 -5.42 -21.15
N ARG A 34 46.36 -6.30 -21.87
CA ARG A 34 46.95 -7.38 -22.69
C ARG A 34 47.15 -7.03 -24.18
N THR A 35 46.66 -5.87 -24.64
CA THR A 35 46.64 -5.53 -26.08
C THR A 35 47.10 -4.09 -26.35
N GLN A 36 48.26 -3.92 -26.88
CA GLN A 36 48.94 -2.73 -27.48
C GLN A 36 48.94 -1.33 -26.81
N PRO A 37 50.14 -0.62 -26.72
CA PRO A 37 50.35 0.45 -25.74
C PRO A 37 49.79 1.85 -26.06
N ALA A 38 49.69 2.29 -27.31
CA ALA A 38 49.49 3.72 -27.63
C ALA A 38 48.04 4.23 -27.60
N GLU A 39 47.02 3.42 -27.88
CA GLU A 39 45.60 3.79 -27.70
C GLU A 39 45.06 3.44 -26.28
N LEU A 40 45.87 2.74 -25.52
CA LEU A 40 45.56 2.15 -24.24
C LEU A 40 45.40 3.19 -23.13
N GLU A 41 46.29 4.18 -23.06
CA GLU A 41 46.32 5.16 -21.97
C GLU A 41 45.02 5.98 -21.88
N ALA A 42 44.52 6.50 -23.00
CA ALA A 42 43.30 7.27 -23.03
C ALA A 42 42.04 6.42 -22.69
N LYS A 43 42.03 5.16 -23.12
CA LYS A 43 40.94 4.22 -22.83
C LYS A 43 40.97 3.78 -21.37
N THR A 44 42.13 3.49 -20.83
CA THR A 44 42.37 3.10 -19.44
C THR A 44 41.97 4.25 -18.50
N THR A 45 42.41 5.48 -18.77
CA THR A 45 42.04 6.67 -18.00
C THR A 45 40.51 6.84 -17.97
N ARG A 46 39.83 6.76 -19.11
CA ARG A 46 38.34 6.87 -19.18
C ARG A 46 37.63 5.78 -18.40
N LEU A 47 38.14 4.56 -18.37
CA LEU A 47 37.57 3.46 -17.60
C LEU A 47 37.80 3.68 -16.10
N GLN A 48 38.99 4.14 -15.70
CA GLN A 48 39.30 4.48 -14.31
C GLN A 48 38.41 5.62 -13.80
N ASP A 49 38.21 6.68 -14.59
CA ASP A 49 37.33 7.80 -14.27
C ASP A 49 35.88 7.32 -14.07
N LYS A 50 35.38 6.44 -14.94
CA LYS A 50 34.07 5.85 -14.83
C LYS A 50 33.92 5.02 -13.56
N ILE A 51 34.91 4.20 -13.23
CA ILE A 51 34.89 3.39 -11.99
C ILE A 51 34.91 4.30 -10.76
N ALA A 52 35.73 5.36 -10.76
CA ALA A 52 35.80 6.33 -9.67
C ALA A 52 34.43 7.01 -9.44
N MET A 53 33.80 7.47 -10.53
CA MET A 53 32.46 8.05 -10.48
C MET A 53 31.39 7.06 -9.95
N LEU A 54 31.45 5.81 -10.40
CA LEU A 54 30.52 4.78 -9.93
C LEU A 54 30.72 4.44 -8.45
N ARG A 55 31.96 4.41 -7.97
CA ARG A 55 32.26 4.23 -6.54
C ARG A 55 31.75 5.39 -5.69
N GLN A 56 31.88 6.62 -6.17
CA GLN A 56 31.31 7.79 -5.51
C GLN A 56 29.77 7.69 -5.43
N GLN A 57 29.10 7.28 -6.51
CA GLN A 57 27.67 7.03 -6.51
C GLN A 57 27.26 5.91 -5.53
N MET A 58 28.06 4.85 -5.46
CA MET A 58 27.84 3.75 -4.52
C MET A 58 27.89 4.24 -3.06
N GLN A 59 28.85 5.10 -2.74
CA GLN A 59 28.96 5.69 -1.41
C GLN A 59 27.73 6.56 -1.08
N ALA A 60 27.34 7.46 -1.96
CA ALA A 60 26.14 8.30 -1.78
C ALA A 60 24.86 7.47 -1.59
N LEU A 61 24.73 6.36 -2.31
CA LEU A 61 23.61 5.42 -2.10
C LEU A 61 23.72 4.68 -0.77
N GLY A 62 24.91 4.41 -0.27
CA GLY A 62 25.14 3.86 1.06
C GLY A 62 24.65 4.80 2.16
N ASP A 63 25.06 6.06 2.09
CA ASP A 63 24.65 7.11 3.03
C ASP A 63 23.12 7.30 3.02
N MET A 64 22.52 7.32 1.82
CA MET A 64 21.07 7.39 1.65
C MET A 64 20.35 6.18 2.26
N LYS A 65 20.93 4.98 2.14
CA LYS A 65 20.39 3.76 2.74
C LYS A 65 20.34 3.82 4.25
N GLU A 66 21.36 4.37 4.89
CA GLU A 66 21.37 4.57 6.35
C GLU A 66 20.32 5.60 6.79
N LEU A 67 20.17 6.71 6.05
CA LEU A 67 19.11 7.67 6.29
C LEU A 67 17.72 7.02 6.18
N LEU A 68 17.48 6.20 5.16
CA LEU A 68 16.22 5.49 4.95
C LEU A 68 15.88 4.51 6.07
N LYS A 69 16.90 3.84 6.66
CA LYS A 69 16.67 2.94 7.80
C LYS A 69 16.16 3.67 9.04
N GLY A 70 16.60 4.92 9.25
CA GLY A 70 16.15 5.77 10.35
C GLY A 70 14.76 6.39 10.15
N GLN A 71 14.20 6.34 8.95
CA GLN A 71 12.89 6.91 8.64
C GLN A 71 11.76 5.89 8.89
N PRO A 72 10.66 6.27 9.57
CA PRO A 72 9.56 5.34 9.88
C PRO A 72 8.91 4.75 8.64
N GLU A 73 8.80 5.52 7.56
CA GLU A 73 8.17 5.08 6.31
C GLU A 73 9.14 4.52 5.26
N LYS A 74 10.44 4.52 5.56
CA LYS A 74 11.50 3.99 4.68
C LYS A 74 11.44 4.54 3.25
N GLN A 75 11.05 5.81 3.13
CA GLN A 75 11.01 6.56 1.87
C GLN A 75 11.71 7.90 2.04
N LEU A 76 12.42 8.32 1.01
CA LEU A 76 13.08 9.62 0.94
C LEU A 76 12.90 10.22 -0.45
N SER A 77 12.38 11.44 -0.52
CA SER A 77 12.32 12.22 -1.75
C SER A 77 13.35 13.35 -1.70
N GLU A 78 14.26 13.40 -2.67
CA GLU A 78 15.25 14.47 -2.79
C GLU A 78 14.63 15.80 -3.27
N THR A 79 13.43 15.76 -3.84
CA THR A 79 12.78 16.96 -4.38
C THR A 79 11.95 17.66 -3.29
N ASP A 80 11.28 16.86 -2.47
CA ASP A 80 10.39 17.30 -1.41
C ASP A 80 10.38 16.23 -0.32
N ALA A 81 10.97 16.53 0.84
CA ALA A 81 11.18 15.57 1.92
C ALA A 81 9.88 15.02 2.51
N ASP A 82 8.78 15.77 2.40
CA ASP A 82 7.48 15.39 2.95
C ASP A 82 6.60 14.65 1.94
N ALA A 83 6.88 14.76 0.64
CA ALA A 83 6.12 14.04 -0.38
C ALA A 83 6.36 12.53 -0.32
N ARG A 84 5.28 11.76 -0.51
CA ARG A 84 5.30 10.29 -0.45
C ARG A 84 4.75 9.66 -1.72
N SER A 85 5.10 8.40 -1.94
CA SER A 85 4.54 7.62 -3.03
C SER A 85 3.07 7.31 -2.74
N MET A 86 2.18 7.84 -3.57
CA MET A 86 0.73 7.63 -3.46
C MET A 86 0.34 6.33 -4.17
N ALA A 87 -0.56 5.56 -3.54
CA ALA A 87 -1.15 4.39 -4.16
C ALA A 87 -2.10 4.84 -5.28
N THR A 88 -1.67 4.73 -6.53
CA THR A 88 -2.54 4.99 -7.67
C THR A 88 -3.18 3.68 -8.15
N SER A 89 -4.46 3.71 -8.50
CA SER A 89 -5.25 2.56 -8.97
C SER A 89 -4.81 2.00 -10.33
N GLY A 90 -3.77 2.56 -10.94
CA GLY A 90 -3.28 2.18 -12.26
C GLY A 90 -1.87 1.62 -12.24
N ARG A 91 -1.72 0.36 -12.58
CA ARG A 91 -0.49 -0.31 -13.07
C ARG A 91 0.85 0.03 -12.38
N GLY A 92 0.86 0.18 -11.06
CA GLY A 92 2.10 0.20 -10.28
C GLY A 92 3.00 1.42 -10.44
N SER A 93 2.55 2.49 -11.05
CA SER A 93 3.28 3.75 -11.15
C SER A 93 2.86 4.73 -10.07
N GLY A 94 3.30 4.51 -8.83
CA GLY A 94 3.07 5.48 -7.75
C GLY A 94 3.56 6.88 -8.14
N MET A 95 2.72 7.89 -7.97
CA MET A 95 3.09 9.29 -8.09
C MET A 95 3.63 9.76 -6.74
N VAL A 96 4.72 10.50 -6.73
CA VAL A 96 5.22 11.13 -5.50
C VAL A 96 4.51 12.48 -5.36
N ALA A 97 3.63 12.57 -4.37
CA ALA A 97 2.72 13.69 -4.19
C ALA A 97 2.18 13.74 -2.75
N TYR A 98 1.19 14.58 -2.55
CA TYR A 98 0.34 14.63 -1.37
C TYR A 98 -1.04 14.07 -1.69
N ASN A 99 -1.72 13.60 -0.66
CA ASN A 99 -3.11 13.17 -0.73
C ASN A 99 -4.00 14.29 -0.20
N VAL A 100 -4.86 14.83 -1.04
CA VAL A 100 -5.80 15.89 -0.67
C VAL A 100 -7.15 15.27 -0.37
N GLN A 101 -7.54 15.30 0.89
CA GLN A 101 -8.85 14.86 1.36
C GLN A 101 -9.85 16.01 1.24
N VAL A 102 -11.04 15.74 0.72
CA VAL A 102 -12.08 16.75 0.54
C VAL A 102 -13.43 16.20 0.98
N ALA A 103 -14.14 16.94 1.84
CA ALA A 103 -15.53 16.69 2.16
C ALA A 103 -16.42 17.70 1.44
N VAL A 104 -17.43 17.21 0.75
CA VAL A 104 -18.35 18.01 -0.08
C VAL A 104 -19.78 17.86 0.45
N ASP A 105 -20.48 18.98 0.62
CA ASP A 105 -21.91 19.00 0.91
C ASP A 105 -22.72 18.47 -0.28
N THR A 106 -23.56 17.47 -0.03
CA THR A 106 -24.37 16.81 -1.07
C THR A 106 -25.47 17.68 -1.66
N LYS A 107 -25.90 18.73 -0.95
CA LYS A 107 -26.99 19.59 -1.37
C LYS A 107 -26.52 20.71 -2.32
N HIS A 108 -25.39 21.33 -1.99
CA HIS A 108 -24.89 22.50 -2.72
C HIS A 108 -23.60 22.23 -3.45
N HIS A 109 -23.00 21.03 -3.27
CA HIS A 109 -21.74 20.60 -3.86
C HIS A 109 -20.55 21.52 -3.50
N LEU A 110 -20.60 22.13 -2.31
CA LEU A 110 -19.54 22.97 -1.79
C LEU A 110 -18.55 22.16 -0.95
N ILE A 111 -17.27 22.47 -1.07
CA ILE A 111 -16.23 21.94 -0.20
C ILE A 111 -16.43 22.54 1.20
N VAL A 112 -16.74 21.69 2.18
CA VAL A 112 -16.99 22.09 3.58
C VAL A 112 -15.80 21.81 4.49
N ALA A 113 -14.93 20.87 4.10
CA ALA A 113 -13.66 20.62 4.78
C ALA A 113 -12.64 20.05 3.79
N HIS A 114 -11.37 20.31 4.04
CA HIS A 114 -10.27 19.72 3.30
C HIS A 114 -9.07 19.49 4.24
N GLU A 115 -8.22 18.55 3.87
CA GLU A 115 -6.98 18.25 4.54
C GLU A 115 -5.94 17.80 3.51
N VAL A 116 -4.69 18.24 3.68
CA VAL A 116 -3.57 17.77 2.86
C VAL A 116 -2.69 16.87 3.73
N THR A 117 -2.50 15.65 3.30
CA THR A 117 -1.72 14.64 4.02
C THR A 117 -0.72 13.98 3.08
N ASN A 118 0.34 13.42 3.62
CA ASN A 118 1.29 12.61 2.88
C ASN A 118 1.03 11.09 3.00
N GLN A 119 -0.10 10.70 3.57
CA GLN A 119 -0.50 9.29 3.64
C GLN A 119 -0.89 8.76 2.26
N GLY A 120 -0.30 7.65 1.85
CA GLY A 120 -0.54 7.05 0.54
C GLY A 120 -1.88 6.32 0.38
N HIS A 121 -2.78 6.39 1.36
CA HIS A 121 -4.10 5.72 1.36
C HIS A 121 -5.12 6.50 2.19
N ASP A 122 -6.41 6.27 1.94
CA ASP A 122 -7.53 7.00 2.55
C ASP A 122 -8.10 6.33 3.82
N ARG A 123 -7.62 5.14 4.18
CA ARG A 123 -8.20 4.29 5.24
C ARG A 123 -8.26 4.92 6.61
N SER A 124 -7.41 5.90 6.92
CA SER A 124 -7.34 6.58 8.21
C SER A 124 -8.02 7.94 8.22
N ALA A 125 -8.58 8.41 7.10
CA ALA A 125 -9.03 9.80 6.96
C ALA A 125 -10.54 9.99 7.24
N LEU A 126 -11.36 8.92 7.21
CA LEU A 126 -12.83 9.01 7.26
C LEU A 126 -13.35 9.78 8.48
N ALA A 127 -12.94 9.39 9.68
CA ALA A 127 -13.48 9.96 10.91
C ALA A 127 -13.07 11.43 11.09
N ALA A 128 -11.82 11.76 10.83
CA ALA A 128 -11.29 13.13 10.93
C ALA A 128 -12.02 14.07 9.94
N MET A 129 -12.14 13.66 8.68
CA MET A 129 -12.82 14.43 7.65
C MET A 129 -14.30 14.61 7.92
N ALA A 130 -15.01 13.56 8.38
CA ALA A 130 -16.40 13.63 8.74
C ALA A 130 -16.66 14.55 9.95
N LEU A 131 -15.76 14.53 10.94
CA LEU A 131 -15.80 15.46 12.09
C LEU A 131 -15.59 16.91 11.64
N ALA A 132 -14.59 17.16 10.80
CA ALA A 132 -14.30 18.50 10.27
C ALA A 132 -15.50 19.03 9.48
N ALA A 133 -16.08 18.22 8.60
CA ALA A 133 -17.28 18.58 7.86
C ALA A 133 -18.47 18.87 8.76
N ARG A 134 -18.74 18.04 9.77
CA ARG A 134 -19.81 18.25 10.75
C ARG A 134 -19.64 19.57 11.49
N LYS A 135 -18.41 19.89 11.91
CA LYS A 135 -18.10 21.16 12.60
C LYS A 135 -18.32 22.36 11.67
N ALA A 136 -17.81 22.30 10.44
CA ALA A 136 -17.96 23.38 9.46
C ALA A 136 -19.43 23.66 9.12
N MET A 137 -20.26 22.62 9.02
CA MET A 137 -21.68 22.73 8.71
C MET A 137 -22.56 23.06 9.94
N GLY A 138 -22.01 23.09 11.16
CA GLY A 138 -22.77 23.34 12.39
C GLY A 138 -23.87 22.28 12.67
N LYS A 139 -23.70 21.05 12.21
CA LYS A 139 -24.70 19.98 12.34
C LYS A 139 -24.44 19.10 13.56
N ARG A 140 -25.52 18.67 14.23
CA ARG A 140 -25.44 17.68 15.33
C ARG A 140 -25.31 16.26 14.82
N LYS A 141 -26.02 15.92 13.73
CA LYS A 141 -26.02 14.62 13.07
C LYS A 141 -25.51 14.78 11.64
N LEU A 142 -24.72 13.84 11.18
CA LEU A 142 -24.18 13.82 9.83
C LEU A 142 -24.24 12.38 9.30
N GLN A 143 -24.53 12.25 7.99
CA GLN A 143 -24.27 11.05 7.22
C GLN A 143 -23.06 11.33 6.33
N ALA A 144 -22.03 10.51 6.44
CA ALA A 144 -20.83 10.59 5.63
C ALA A 144 -20.83 9.46 4.59
N LEU A 145 -20.88 9.83 3.31
CA LEU A 145 -20.73 8.89 2.20
C LEU A 145 -19.28 8.91 1.75
N ALA A 146 -18.69 7.74 1.64
CA ALA A 146 -17.32 7.60 1.15
C ALA A 146 -17.19 6.36 0.24
N ASP A 147 -16.13 6.30 -0.55
CA ASP A 147 -15.85 5.12 -1.35
C ASP A 147 -15.22 3.99 -0.51
N ARG A 148 -15.00 2.85 -1.13
CA ARG A 148 -14.40 1.68 -0.48
C ARG A 148 -12.93 1.87 -0.06
N GLY A 149 -12.23 2.89 -0.56
CA GLY A 149 -10.86 3.22 -0.19
C GLY A 149 -10.75 3.67 1.27
N TYR A 150 -11.80 4.27 1.78
CA TYR A 150 -11.92 4.70 3.19
C TYR A 150 -12.35 3.58 4.15
N TYR A 151 -12.65 2.39 3.65
CA TYR A 151 -13.18 1.34 4.52
C TYR A 151 -12.16 0.88 5.56
N SER A 152 -12.42 1.20 6.83
CA SER A 152 -11.74 0.71 8.01
C SER A 152 -12.74 0.54 9.14
N GLY A 153 -12.75 -0.64 9.78
CA GLY A 153 -13.65 -0.90 10.93
C GLY A 153 -13.42 0.08 12.08
N GLU A 154 -12.17 0.45 12.34
CA GLU A 154 -11.81 1.43 13.38
C GLU A 154 -12.37 2.82 13.07
N GLN A 155 -12.26 3.26 11.82
CA GLN A 155 -12.75 4.58 11.39
C GLN A 155 -14.29 4.64 11.39
N ILE A 156 -14.96 3.55 10.99
CA ILE A 156 -16.41 3.43 11.06
C ILE A 156 -16.86 3.51 12.52
N LYS A 157 -16.20 2.78 13.42
CA LYS A 157 -16.47 2.82 14.86
C LYS A 157 -16.26 4.22 15.44
N ALA A 158 -15.17 4.89 15.06
CA ALA A 158 -14.90 6.26 15.49
C ALA A 158 -15.97 7.25 14.99
N CYS A 159 -16.54 7.05 13.80
CA CYS A 159 -17.68 7.82 13.31
C CYS A 159 -18.94 7.57 14.16
N GLU A 160 -19.27 6.30 14.45
CA GLU A 160 -20.41 5.91 15.29
C GLU A 160 -20.32 6.52 16.68
N ASP A 161 -19.16 6.44 17.34
CA ASP A 161 -18.90 7.03 18.67
C ASP A 161 -19.12 8.56 18.68
N GLN A 162 -19.02 9.20 17.53
CA GLN A 162 -19.28 10.62 17.33
C GLN A 162 -20.71 10.90 16.78
N ALA A 163 -21.60 9.93 16.76
CA ALA A 163 -22.94 10.04 16.18
C ALA A 163 -22.95 10.46 14.69
N ILE A 164 -21.95 10.02 13.93
CA ILE A 164 -21.86 10.17 12.48
C ILE A 164 -22.17 8.82 11.84
N ALA A 165 -23.17 8.77 10.97
CA ALA A 165 -23.51 7.56 10.22
C ALA A 165 -22.60 7.46 8.98
N ALA A 166 -21.65 6.53 9.00
CA ALA A 166 -20.76 6.26 7.87
C ALA A 166 -21.43 5.28 6.89
N ILE A 167 -21.52 5.68 5.63
CA ILE A 167 -22.11 4.89 4.53
C ILE A 167 -21.02 4.69 3.47
N LEU A 168 -20.49 3.48 3.40
CA LEU A 168 -19.45 3.12 2.45
C LEU A 168 -19.48 1.64 2.09
N PRO A 169 -19.14 1.26 0.87
CA PRO A 169 -19.15 -0.13 0.45
C PRO A 169 -18.00 -0.90 1.09
N LYS A 170 -18.29 -2.10 1.57
CA LYS A 170 -17.24 -2.99 2.06
C LYS A 170 -16.41 -3.51 0.89
N PRO A 171 -15.06 -3.41 0.95
CA PRO A 171 -14.22 -3.96 -0.09
C PRO A 171 -14.34 -5.48 -0.14
N ASN A 172 -14.52 -6.02 -1.34
CA ASN A 172 -14.38 -7.45 -1.58
C ASN A 172 -12.91 -7.73 -1.93
N THR A 173 -12.14 -8.17 -0.94
CA THR A 173 -10.70 -8.49 -1.09
C THR A 173 -10.46 -9.97 -1.37
N SER A 174 -11.53 -10.78 -1.38
CA SER A 174 -11.44 -12.21 -1.66
C SER A 174 -11.29 -12.47 -3.15
N GLY A 175 -10.25 -13.21 -3.55
CA GLY A 175 -10.13 -13.78 -4.89
C GLY A 175 -10.97 -15.04 -5.12
N ALA A 176 -11.84 -15.40 -4.18
CA ALA A 176 -12.59 -16.66 -4.19
C ALA A 176 -13.43 -16.84 -5.47
N ARG A 177 -14.14 -15.79 -5.90
CA ARG A 177 -14.94 -15.84 -7.15
C ARG A 177 -14.11 -16.06 -8.40
N ALA A 178 -12.94 -15.44 -8.49
CA ALA A 178 -12.02 -15.66 -9.62
C ALA A 178 -11.48 -17.10 -9.66
N GLN A 179 -11.47 -17.78 -8.51
CA GLN A 179 -11.07 -19.18 -8.38
C GLN A 179 -12.28 -20.15 -8.44
N GLY A 180 -13.47 -19.67 -8.83
CA GLY A 180 -14.69 -20.47 -8.88
C GLY A 180 -15.24 -20.90 -7.53
N ARG A 181 -14.83 -20.26 -6.44
CA ARG A 181 -15.27 -20.55 -5.06
C ARG A 181 -16.38 -19.59 -4.63
N PHE A 182 -17.11 -19.95 -3.59
CA PHE A 182 -18.05 -19.06 -2.94
C PHE A 182 -17.30 -17.94 -2.21
N ASP A 183 -17.87 -16.75 -2.30
CA ASP A 183 -17.38 -15.57 -1.61
C ASP A 183 -18.15 -15.34 -0.31
N ARG A 184 -17.61 -14.52 0.58
CA ARG A 184 -18.25 -14.16 1.85
C ARG A 184 -19.66 -13.60 1.68
N ALA A 185 -19.90 -12.83 0.63
CA ALA A 185 -21.20 -12.25 0.33
C ALA A 185 -22.25 -13.28 -0.07
N ASP A 186 -21.84 -14.49 -0.46
CA ASP A 186 -22.75 -15.56 -0.87
C ASP A 186 -23.33 -16.32 0.34
N PHE A 187 -22.76 -16.14 1.54
CA PHE A 187 -23.22 -16.78 2.79
C PHE A 187 -24.20 -15.87 3.54
N ILE A 188 -25.32 -16.42 3.93
CA ILE A 188 -26.37 -15.70 4.66
C ILE A 188 -26.26 -16.04 6.15
N TYR A 189 -26.03 -15.04 7.00
CA TYR A 189 -26.04 -15.22 8.45
C TYR A 189 -27.47 -15.27 8.99
N VAL A 190 -27.77 -16.29 9.79
CA VAL A 190 -29.04 -16.48 10.47
C VAL A 190 -28.84 -16.23 11.97
N PRO A 191 -29.24 -15.06 12.48
CA PRO A 191 -28.98 -14.66 13.88
C PRO A 191 -29.67 -15.56 14.93
N SER A 192 -30.84 -16.09 14.60
CA SER A 192 -31.60 -16.96 15.53
C SER A 192 -30.86 -18.25 15.87
N ASP A 193 -30.09 -18.79 14.94
CA ASP A 193 -29.43 -20.08 15.07
C ASP A 193 -27.89 -19.92 15.21
N ASP A 194 -27.41 -18.67 15.13
CA ASP A 194 -25.97 -18.32 15.14
C ASP A 194 -25.16 -19.14 14.14
N GLU A 195 -25.63 -19.17 12.89
CA GLU A 195 -24.99 -19.93 11.80
C GLU A 195 -25.05 -19.19 10.47
N TYR A 196 -24.28 -19.66 9.50
CA TYR A 196 -24.37 -19.21 8.12
C TYR A 196 -24.97 -20.28 7.22
N HIS A 197 -25.89 -19.88 6.34
CA HIS A 197 -26.36 -20.71 5.24
C HIS A 197 -25.41 -20.57 4.04
N CYS A 198 -24.87 -21.69 3.60
CA CYS A 198 -24.01 -21.79 2.44
C CYS A 198 -24.84 -21.80 1.16
N PRO A 199 -24.40 -21.20 0.04
CA PRO A 199 -25.08 -21.25 -1.25
C PRO A 199 -25.31 -22.69 -1.78
N ALA A 200 -24.53 -23.67 -1.32
CA ALA A 200 -24.71 -25.08 -1.63
C ALA A 200 -25.72 -25.79 -0.71
N GLY A 201 -26.55 -25.04 0.02
CA GLY A 201 -27.61 -25.58 0.90
C GLY A 201 -27.11 -26.17 2.21
N GLN A 202 -25.85 -25.96 2.59
CA GLN A 202 -25.29 -26.49 3.83
C GLN A 202 -25.28 -25.42 4.93
N ARG A 203 -25.41 -25.89 6.20
CA ARG A 203 -25.30 -25.04 7.39
C ARG A 203 -23.86 -24.99 7.85
N ALA A 204 -23.29 -23.78 7.96
CA ALA A 204 -21.97 -23.54 8.56
C ALA A 204 -22.20 -23.08 10.00
N ILE A 205 -22.07 -23.99 10.94
CA ILE A 205 -22.32 -23.74 12.37
C ILE A 205 -21.07 -23.17 13.05
N TYR A 206 -21.29 -22.44 14.15
CA TYR A 206 -20.21 -21.94 15.01
C TYR A 206 -19.35 -23.11 15.51
N ARG A 207 -18.04 -22.91 15.53
CA ARG A 207 -17.07 -23.92 15.99
C ARG A 207 -16.24 -23.42 17.17
N PHE A 208 -15.59 -22.29 17.00
CA PHE A 208 -14.79 -21.66 18.07
C PHE A 208 -14.51 -20.19 17.76
N THR A 209 -14.05 -19.47 18.76
CA THR A 209 -13.53 -18.13 18.66
C THR A 209 -12.02 -18.16 18.83
N ARG A 210 -11.30 -17.44 17.96
CA ARG A 210 -9.87 -17.26 18.03
C ARG A 210 -9.54 -15.76 18.07
N GLU A 211 -8.50 -15.41 18.79
CA GLU A 211 -7.97 -14.05 18.75
C GLU A 211 -6.91 -13.95 17.63
N GLU A 212 -7.09 -13.00 16.74
CA GLU A 212 -6.17 -12.69 15.65
C GLU A 212 -5.99 -11.17 15.58
N ASN A 213 -4.75 -10.69 15.74
CA ASN A 213 -4.41 -9.26 15.71
C ASN A 213 -5.25 -8.40 16.68
N GLY A 214 -5.50 -8.90 17.89
CA GLY A 214 -6.31 -8.21 18.91
C GLY A 214 -7.82 -8.22 18.66
N GLN A 215 -8.29 -8.96 17.66
CA GLN A 215 -9.70 -9.12 17.34
C GLN A 215 -10.16 -10.54 17.61
N GLN A 216 -11.34 -10.68 18.23
CA GLN A 216 -11.98 -11.98 18.39
C GLN A 216 -12.69 -12.37 17.10
N ILE A 217 -12.21 -13.42 16.46
CA ILE A 217 -12.75 -13.94 15.19
C ILE A 217 -13.50 -15.24 15.48
N ARG A 218 -14.81 -15.22 15.21
CA ARG A 218 -15.69 -16.40 15.31
C ARG A 218 -15.57 -17.21 14.02
N ARG A 219 -15.34 -18.50 14.15
CA ARG A 219 -15.15 -19.43 13.02
C ARG A 219 -16.38 -20.31 12.87
N TYR A 220 -16.86 -20.39 11.62
CA TYR A 220 -18.02 -21.15 11.21
C TYR A 220 -17.67 -22.01 10.01
N TRP A 221 -18.06 -23.29 10.00
CA TRP A 221 -17.98 -24.14 8.82
C TRP A 221 -18.91 -25.35 8.91
N SER A 222 -19.17 -26.00 7.74
CA SER A 222 -19.89 -27.25 7.62
C SER A 222 -18.91 -28.43 7.47
N SER A 223 -19.25 -29.60 8.05
CA SER A 223 -18.49 -30.83 7.83
C SER A 223 -18.49 -31.25 6.34
N ALA A 224 -19.53 -30.86 5.59
CA ALA A 224 -19.66 -31.10 4.15
C ALA A 224 -18.70 -30.26 3.28
N CYS A 225 -18.02 -29.26 3.85
CA CYS A 225 -17.09 -28.40 3.09
C CYS A 225 -15.95 -29.21 2.42
N LYS A 226 -15.53 -30.32 3.02
CA LYS A 226 -14.49 -31.20 2.47
C LYS A 226 -14.90 -31.88 1.16
N GLN A 227 -16.20 -32.07 0.93
CA GLN A 227 -16.75 -32.72 -0.25
C GLN A 227 -17.42 -31.72 -1.22
N CYS A 228 -17.30 -30.44 -0.95
CA CYS A 228 -17.89 -29.39 -1.76
C CYS A 228 -17.10 -29.20 -3.06
N ALA A 229 -17.81 -29.15 -4.19
CA ALA A 229 -17.20 -28.85 -5.50
C ALA A 229 -16.61 -27.41 -5.56
N ARG A 230 -17.05 -26.52 -4.66
CA ARG A 230 -16.57 -25.13 -4.52
C ARG A 230 -16.28 -24.81 -3.05
N PRO A 231 -15.23 -25.41 -2.45
CA PRO A 231 -14.95 -25.23 -1.03
C PRO A 231 -14.66 -23.75 -0.71
N PRO A 232 -15.04 -23.28 0.49
CA PRO A 232 -14.59 -21.97 0.97
C PRO A 232 -13.08 -21.99 1.19
N HIS A 233 -12.45 -20.80 1.25
CA HIS A 233 -11.09 -20.68 1.75
C HIS A 233 -11.03 -21.14 3.21
N GLY A 234 -10.06 -22.00 3.53
CA GLY A 234 -9.71 -22.34 4.90
C GLY A 234 -9.16 -21.17 5.69
#